data_f1ede1db2ae52d44b3011b5b13122444
#
_entry.id   f1ede1db2ae52d44b3011b5b13122444
#
_cell.length_a   1.000
_cell.length_b   1.000
_cell.length_c   1.000
_cell.angle_alpha   90.00
_cell.angle_beta   90.00
_cell.angle_gamma   90.00
#
_symmetry.space_group_name_H-M   'P 1'
#
loop_
_entity.id
_entity.type
_entity.pdbx_description
1 polymer ?
#
loop_
_entity_poly.entity_id
_entity_poly.type
_entity_poly.pdbx_seq_one_letter_code
_entity_poly.pdbx_strand_id
1 'polypeptide(L)'
;MLTQYFEPQPSPALRALGHAAVESLVGLRLDAANLSKQFRRHGETVAWSGKKVKLGANLYRSLQWRPMRRLWRDVLDRVDPYDAGKSLEVVARELGLDTVLRLSSNENPLGPSPRVVEAIRREAPRAHLYPDGGGTEVRQALAKRLGAPPESIVLGNGADELLSMLARASLDPGDEVVIPHPAFEPYGTEATLSGATVVRSPLRGYEQDLDDMLGRVTPRTKCVTICTPHNPAATIVRRRPLERFLDALGADPPLVILDEAYIDFCDDDDTADGVVLQRRYPTLISLRTFSKIAGLAGLRIGYAIARPEHIERLNRVRAPYNVNRLAQIAAAAALADPEHLERTRRVVLEERPRLQAALAERGAPAPPSQANFVLAKVGERTDALRAALFQAGILVRDGAGVGFPGHLRIAVGTAEQNRRLLDVWDKMMGRSTGRA
;
A
#
# COMPACT_ATOMS: atom_id res chain seq x y z
N MET A 1 19.32 1.40 -39.86
CA MET A 1 18.10 1.47 -40.70
C MET A 1 16.89 1.53 -39.78
N LEU A 2 16.59 2.70 -39.19
CA LEU A 2 15.35 3.01 -38.45
C LEU A 2 15.50 4.41 -37.83
N THR A 3 15.59 5.43 -38.73
CA THR A 3 15.54 6.85 -38.32
C THR A 3 14.79 7.61 -39.37
N GLN A 4 13.50 7.31 -39.53
CA GLN A 4 12.57 8.09 -40.32
C GLN A 4 11.17 7.92 -39.72
N TYR A 5 10.83 8.71 -38.69
CA TYR A 5 9.42 8.88 -38.32
C TYR A 5 9.20 10.28 -37.74
N PHE A 6 8.46 11.10 -38.54
CA PHE A 6 7.70 12.27 -38.16
C PHE A 6 8.45 13.55 -37.76
N GLU A 7 8.95 14.26 -38.75
CA GLU A 7 8.90 15.73 -38.68
C GLU A 7 7.48 16.16 -39.04
N PRO A 8 6.73 16.85 -38.15
CA PRO A 8 5.46 17.42 -38.49
C PRO A 8 5.70 18.59 -39.47
N GLN A 9 5.15 18.51 -40.67
CA GLN A 9 5.18 19.60 -41.63
C GLN A 9 4.52 20.86 -41.02
N PRO A 10 5.21 22.00 -40.97
CA PRO A 10 4.67 23.22 -40.37
C PRO A 10 3.44 23.69 -41.16
N SER A 11 2.39 24.11 -40.46
CA SER A 11 1.18 24.65 -41.05
C SER A 11 1.48 25.90 -41.92
N PRO A 12 0.62 26.24 -42.90
CA PRO A 12 0.82 27.40 -43.76
C PRO A 12 1.04 28.73 -43.01
N ALA A 13 0.50 28.86 -41.80
CA ALA A 13 0.68 30.02 -40.93
C ALA A 13 2.09 30.10 -40.30
N LEU A 14 2.78 28.97 -40.10
CA LEU A 14 4.17 28.93 -39.63
C LEU A 14 5.19 29.24 -40.75
N ARG A 15 4.82 29.07 -42.04
CA ARG A 15 5.70 29.44 -43.17
C ARG A 15 5.78 30.94 -43.41
N ALA A 16 4.84 31.74 -42.86
CA ALA A 16 4.83 33.20 -42.97
C ALA A 16 5.70 33.91 -41.90
N LEU A 17 6.15 33.18 -40.91
CA LEU A 17 7.11 33.66 -39.90
C LEU A 17 8.51 33.27 -40.38
N GLY A 18 9.35 34.28 -40.70
CA GLY A 18 10.70 34.05 -41.21
C GLY A 18 11.49 33.05 -40.39
N HIS A 19 12.34 32.25 -41.03
CA HIS A 19 13.14 31.15 -40.46
C HIS A 19 13.84 31.49 -39.12
N ALA A 20 14.27 32.73 -38.92
CA ALA A 20 14.95 33.16 -37.70
C ALA A 20 14.06 33.19 -36.43
N ALA A 21 12.73 33.33 -36.57
CA ALA A 21 11.81 33.34 -35.46
C ALA A 21 11.41 31.90 -35.05
N VAL A 22 11.42 30.97 -35.99
CA VAL A 22 11.09 29.56 -35.76
C VAL A 22 12.24 28.83 -35.09
N GLU A 23 13.49 29.06 -35.47
CA GLU A 23 14.68 28.48 -34.83
C GLU A 23 14.84 28.96 -33.37
N SER A 24 14.46 30.21 -33.08
CA SER A 24 14.46 30.76 -31.74
C SER A 24 13.40 30.13 -30.82
N LEU A 25 12.28 29.63 -31.36
CA LEU A 25 11.19 28.98 -30.60
C LEU A 25 11.40 27.49 -30.41
N VAL A 26 12.08 26.80 -31.33
CA VAL A 26 12.32 25.34 -31.24
C VAL A 26 13.52 24.99 -30.32
N GLY A 27 14.47 25.93 -30.14
CA GLY A 27 15.63 25.75 -29.26
C GLY A 27 15.31 25.78 -27.75
N LEU A 28 14.10 26.15 -27.36
CA LEU A 28 13.70 26.35 -25.99
C LEU A 28 12.73 25.24 -25.55
N ARG A 29 13.21 24.31 -24.73
CA ARG A 29 12.37 23.41 -23.92
C ARG A 29 11.58 24.26 -22.91
N LEU A 30 10.53 24.91 -23.33
CA LEU A 30 9.62 25.64 -22.45
C LEU A 30 8.58 24.65 -21.88
N ASP A 31 8.55 24.54 -20.57
CA ASP A 31 7.54 23.82 -19.82
C ASP A 31 6.16 24.46 -20.07
N ALA A 32 5.30 23.77 -20.84
CA ALA A 32 3.97 24.23 -21.23
C ALA A 32 3.06 24.55 -20.03
N ALA A 33 3.29 23.92 -18.89
CA ALA A 33 2.55 24.15 -17.64
C ALA A 33 2.89 25.53 -17.02
N ASN A 34 4.13 25.97 -17.14
CA ASN A 34 4.56 27.27 -16.63
C ASN A 34 4.08 28.43 -17.50
N LEU A 35 4.03 28.23 -18.82
CA LEU A 35 3.46 29.21 -19.77
C LEU A 35 1.97 29.43 -19.51
N SER A 36 1.18 28.39 -19.29
CA SER A 36 -0.25 28.51 -19.06
C SER A 36 -0.60 29.23 -17.73
N LYS A 37 0.24 29.11 -16.69
CA LYS A 37 0.08 29.84 -15.43
C LYS A 37 0.43 31.33 -15.56
N GLN A 38 1.43 31.68 -16.36
CA GLN A 38 1.80 33.09 -16.62
C GLN A 38 0.77 33.79 -17.48
N PHE A 39 0.20 33.11 -18.51
CA PHE A 39 -0.87 33.65 -19.35
C PHE A 39 -2.16 33.93 -18.56
N ARG A 40 -2.54 33.11 -17.58
CA ARG A 40 -3.73 33.37 -16.75
C ARG A 40 -3.57 34.54 -15.78
N ARG A 41 -2.33 34.96 -15.47
CA ARG A 41 -2.07 36.05 -14.50
C ARG A 41 -1.91 37.43 -15.13
N HIS A 42 -1.47 37.54 -16.39
CA HIS A 42 -0.96 38.80 -16.95
C HIS A 42 -1.57 39.22 -18.29
N GLY A 43 -2.60 38.54 -18.78
CA GLY A 43 -3.23 38.89 -20.06
C GLY A 43 -2.27 38.77 -21.26
N GLU A 44 -2.41 39.63 -22.26
CA GLU A 44 -1.76 39.54 -23.61
C GLU A 44 -0.23 39.83 -23.62
N THR A 45 0.44 39.92 -22.48
CA THR A 45 1.85 40.34 -22.42
C THR A 45 2.72 39.27 -21.77
N VAL A 46 3.77 38.81 -22.46
CA VAL A 46 4.77 37.88 -21.97
C VAL A 46 6.10 38.61 -21.73
N ALA A 47 6.72 38.42 -20.57
CA ALA A 47 8.05 38.95 -20.27
C ALA A 47 9.12 38.02 -20.86
N TRP A 48 9.95 38.51 -21.74
CA TRP A 48 11.07 37.80 -22.34
C TRP A 48 12.35 38.62 -22.22
N SER A 49 13.42 38.02 -21.68
CA SER A 49 14.73 38.67 -21.50
C SER A 49 14.66 40.13 -21.01
N GLY A 50 13.77 40.41 -20.03
CA GLY A 50 13.60 41.77 -19.49
C GLY A 50 12.74 42.72 -20.33
N LYS A 51 12.22 42.32 -21.48
CA LYS A 51 11.32 43.11 -22.34
C LYS A 51 9.90 42.54 -22.31
N LYS A 52 8.90 43.43 -22.19
CA LYS A 52 7.48 43.05 -22.32
C LYS A 52 7.12 43.01 -23.83
N VAL A 53 6.79 41.83 -24.32
CA VAL A 53 6.35 41.65 -25.72
C VAL A 53 4.82 41.46 -25.75
N LYS A 54 4.11 42.33 -26.46
CA LYS A 54 2.68 42.20 -26.68
C LYS A 54 2.45 41.22 -27.86
N LEU A 55 1.80 40.13 -27.62
CA LEU A 55 1.35 39.19 -28.65
C LEU A 55 0.05 39.74 -29.26
N GLY A 56 0.02 39.98 -30.56
CA GLY A 56 -1.16 40.53 -31.24
C GLY A 56 -2.34 39.54 -31.10
N ALA A 57 -3.54 40.06 -30.92
CA ALA A 57 -4.79 39.29 -30.73
C ALA A 57 -5.05 38.24 -31.83
N ASN A 58 -4.49 38.42 -33.03
CA ASN A 58 -4.60 37.49 -34.15
C ASN A 58 -3.69 36.24 -33.96
N LEU A 59 -2.52 36.38 -33.29
CA LEU A 59 -1.67 35.25 -32.98
C LEU A 59 -2.30 34.40 -31.87
N TYR A 60 -3.00 35.02 -30.92
CA TYR A 60 -3.75 34.35 -29.86
C TYR A 60 -4.96 33.57 -30.41
N ARG A 61 -5.62 34.05 -31.45
CA ARG A 61 -6.74 33.35 -32.12
C ARG A 61 -6.26 32.24 -33.06
N SER A 62 -5.11 32.37 -33.71
CA SER A 62 -4.53 31.32 -34.55
C SER A 62 -3.86 30.19 -33.74
N LEU A 63 -3.45 30.49 -32.52
CA LEU A 63 -3.10 29.52 -31.49
C LEU A 63 -4.37 29.08 -30.74
N GLN A 64 -5.48 28.82 -31.42
CA GLN A 64 -6.56 28.04 -30.88
C GLN A 64 -5.96 26.67 -30.60
N TRP A 65 -5.48 26.50 -29.36
CA TRP A 65 -5.24 25.20 -28.78
C TRP A 65 -6.56 24.43 -28.93
N ARG A 66 -6.66 23.59 -29.96
CA ARG A 66 -7.64 22.51 -29.88
C ARG A 66 -7.34 21.85 -28.52
N PRO A 67 -8.33 21.78 -27.62
CA PRO A 67 -8.09 21.11 -26.37
C PRO A 67 -7.46 19.76 -26.72
N MET A 68 -6.21 19.53 -26.28
CA MET A 68 -5.55 18.24 -26.52
C MET A 68 -6.55 17.20 -26.08
N ARG A 69 -6.85 16.27 -26.97
CA ARG A 69 -7.75 15.15 -26.63
C ARG A 69 -7.31 14.64 -25.27
N ARG A 70 -8.21 14.60 -24.28
CA ARG A 70 -7.90 14.03 -22.97
C ARG A 70 -7.41 12.61 -23.18
N LEU A 71 -6.11 12.40 -22.95
CA LEU A 71 -5.47 11.10 -23.17
C LEU A 71 -5.65 10.20 -21.95
N TRP A 72 -5.79 10.81 -20.78
CA TRP A 72 -5.87 10.12 -19.50
C TRP A 72 -7.26 10.28 -18.88
N ARG A 73 -7.62 9.34 -17.99
CA ARG A 73 -8.88 9.39 -17.24
C ARG A 73 -8.84 10.53 -16.24
N ASP A 74 -9.92 11.29 -16.10
CA ASP A 74 -10.05 12.41 -15.15
C ASP A 74 -9.94 11.97 -13.69
N VAL A 75 -10.24 10.70 -13.43
CA VAL A 75 -10.14 10.11 -12.08
C VAL A 75 -8.71 10.14 -11.52
N LEU A 76 -7.70 10.17 -12.39
CA LEU A 76 -6.29 10.24 -11.97
C LEU A 76 -5.94 11.55 -11.26
N ASP A 77 -6.70 12.63 -11.50
CA ASP A 77 -6.52 13.90 -10.79
C ASP A 77 -6.97 13.85 -9.31
N ARG A 78 -7.63 12.75 -8.90
CA ARG A 78 -8.13 12.51 -7.54
C ARG A 78 -7.31 11.50 -6.75
N VAL A 79 -6.24 10.98 -7.34
CA VAL A 79 -5.39 9.95 -6.74
C VAL A 79 -3.96 10.46 -6.69
N ASP A 80 -3.39 10.50 -5.51
CA ASP A 80 -1.97 10.80 -5.33
C ASP A 80 -1.11 9.56 -5.61
N PRO A 81 0.09 9.74 -6.19
CA PRO A 81 1.04 8.65 -6.33
C PRO A 81 1.43 8.08 -4.96
N TYR A 82 1.51 6.74 -4.85
CA TYR A 82 1.95 6.09 -3.62
C TYR A 82 3.40 6.48 -3.28
N ASP A 83 3.61 7.03 -2.10
CA ASP A 83 4.96 7.31 -1.59
C ASP A 83 5.56 6.07 -0.91
N ALA A 84 6.40 5.36 -1.64
CA ALA A 84 7.14 4.21 -1.12
C ALA A 84 8.32 4.59 -0.21
N GLY A 85 8.67 5.87 -0.14
CA GLY A 85 9.88 6.36 0.50
C GLY A 85 11.16 5.98 -0.29
N LYS A 86 12.33 6.34 0.28
CA LYS A 86 13.64 6.00 -0.31
C LYS A 86 14.01 4.55 -0.02
N SER A 87 14.75 3.90 -0.94
CA SER A 87 15.31 2.58 -0.66
C SER A 87 16.39 2.63 0.43
N LEU A 88 16.63 1.48 1.08
CA LEU A 88 17.64 1.40 2.16
C LEU A 88 19.04 1.77 1.67
N GLU A 89 19.39 1.37 0.45
CA GLU A 89 20.70 1.63 -0.17
C GLU A 89 20.89 3.12 -0.46
N VAL A 90 19.82 3.82 -0.85
CA VAL A 90 19.85 5.28 -1.05
C VAL A 90 20.05 5.99 0.27
N VAL A 91 19.28 5.61 1.32
CA VAL A 91 19.41 6.21 2.66
C VAL A 91 20.80 5.93 3.27
N ALA A 92 21.29 4.69 3.19
CA ALA A 92 22.62 4.32 3.67
C ALA A 92 23.71 5.20 3.05
N ARG A 93 23.65 5.39 1.73
CA ARG A 93 24.61 6.24 0.98
C ARG A 93 24.50 7.71 1.36
N GLU A 94 23.29 8.25 1.49
CA GLU A 94 23.07 9.65 1.89
C GLU A 94 23.59 9.94 3.30
N LEU A 95 23.50 8.97 4.21
CA LEU A 95 23.94 9.12 5.60
C LEU A 95 25.38 8.64 5.84
N GLY A 96 26.06 8.06 4.84
CA GLY A 96 27.39 7.48 5.02
C GLY A 96 27.42 6.27 5.97
N LEU A 97 26.35 5.48 6.00
CA LEU A 97 26.19 4.33 6.89
C LEU A 97 26.30 3.02 6.11
N ASP A 98 26.89 2.00 6.72
CA ASP A 98 26.98 0.65 6.14
C ASP A 98 25.61 -0.03 6.10
N THR A 99 24.76 0.20 7.11
CA THR A 99 23.45 -0.43 7.25
C THR A 99 22.40 0.51 7.81
N VAL A 100 21.18 0.36 7.32
CA VAL A 100 19.99 1.09 7.78
C VAL A 100 18.99 0.09 8.34
N LEU A 101 18.41 0.39 9.49
CA LEU A 101 17.35 -0.39 10.10
C LEU A 101 15.98 0.14 9.65
N ARG A 102 15.21 -0.67 8.91
CA ARG A 102 13.88 -0.28 8.45
C ARG A 102 12.79 -0.86 9.37
N LEU A 103 12.19 0.01 10.16
CA LEU A 103 11.02 -0.30 11.00
C LEU A 103 9.76 0.44 10.51
N SER A 104 9.76 0.94 9.26
CA SER A 104 8.66 1.73 8.67
C SER A 104 7.66 0.92 7.85
N SER A 105 8.01 -0.31 7.39
CA SER A 105 7.24 -1.06 6.41
C SER A 105 6.64 -2.37 6.94
N ASN A 106 6.69 -2.58 8.26
CA ASN A 106 6.15 -3.77 8.92
C ASN A 106 6.70 -5.07 8.32
N GLU A 107 8.01 -5.08 8.05
CA GLU A 107 8.70 -6.26 7.51
C GLU A 107 8.95 -7.28 8.61
N ASN A 108 9.27 -8.52 8.20
CA ASN A 108 9.64 -9.59 9.12
C ASN A 108 11.01 -9.31 9.73
N PRO A 109 11.15 -9.25 11.07
CA PRO A 109 12.44 -8.95 11.72
C PRO A 109 13.51 -10.03 11.52
N LEU A 110 13.11 -11.28 11.21
CA LEU A 110 14.02 -12.40 10.97
C LEU A 110 14.32 -12.61 9.47
N GLY A 111 13.58 -11.95 8.56
CA GLY A 111 13.64 -12.21 7.12
C GLY A 111 13.06 -13.57 6.72
N PRO A 112 13.34 -14.04 5.49
CA PRO A 112 12.88 -15.33 5.01
C PRO A 112 13.66 -16.48 5.65
N SER A 113 13.07 -17.69 5.69
CA SER A 113 13.76 -18.86 6.21
C SER A 113 14.96 -19.27 5.34
N PRO A 114 15.98 -19.95 5.90
CA PRO A 114 17.08 -20.50 5.11
C PRO A 114 16.59 -21.44 4.00
N ARG A 115 15.53 -22.21 4.22
CA ARG A 115 14.91 -23.07 3.20
C ARG A 115 14.37 -22.27 2.02
N VAL A 116 13.77 -21.13 2.29
CA VAL A 116 13.30 -20.20 1.25
C VAL A 116 14.46 -19.63 0.46
N VAL A 117 15.51 -19.17 1.14
CA VAL A 117 16.70 -18.63 0.47
C VAL A 117 17.34 -19.66 -0.47
N GLU A 118 17.46 -20.90 0.00
CA GLU A 118 18.02 -21.99 -0.81
C GLU A 118 17.11 -22.35 -2.00
N ALA A 119 15.80 -22.38 -1.79
CA ALA A 119 14.83 -22.62 -2.86
C ALA A 119 14.93 -21.55 -3.97
N ILE A 120 15.07 -20.28 -3.59
CA ILE A 120 15.27 -19.16 -4.53
C ILE A 120 16.59 -19.32 -5.29
N ARG A 121 17.70 -19.61 -4.60
CA ARG A 121 19.01 -19.80 -5.22
C ARG A 121 18.99 -20.92 -6.28
N ARG A 122 18.39 -22.04 -5.95
CA ARG A 122 18.25 -23.19 -6.87
C ARG A 122 17.39 -22.86 -8.09
N GLU A 123 16.35 -22.05 -7.91
CA GLU A 123 15.41 -21.70 -8.99
C GLU A 123 15.84 -20.49 -9.82
N ALA A 124 16.71 -19.62 -9.30
CA ALA A 124 17.15 -18.39 -9.96
C ALA A 124 17.66 -18.60 -11.42
N PRO A 125 18.43 -19.66 -11.76
CA PRO A 125 18.84 -19.91 -13.14
C PRO A 125 17.68 -20.14 -14.12
N ARG A 126 16.48 -20.46 -13.62
CA ARG A 126 15.27 -20.71 -14.41
C ARG A 126 14.34 -19.50 -14.50
N ALA A 127 14.80 -18.31 -14.07
CA ALA A 127 13.99 -17.08 -14.08
C ALA A 127 13.53 -16.66 -15.50
N HIS A 128 14.15 -17.18 -16.56
CA HIS A 128 13.75 -16.97 -17.95
C HIS A 128 12.49 -17.74 -18.38
N LEU A 129 11.99 -18.64 -17.53
CA LEU A 129 10.79 -19.43 -17.80
C LEU A 129 9.57 -18.78 -17.12
N TYR A 130 8.42 -18.81 -17.81
CA TYR A 130 7.16 -18.41 -17.18
C TYR A 130 6.84 -19.27 -15.95
N PRO A 131 6.17 -18.68 -14.92
CA PRO A 131 5.69 -19.45 -13.77
C PRO A 131 4.50 -20.35 -14.14
N ASP A 132 4.09 -21.19 -13.17
CA ASP A 132 2.76 -21.83 -13.25
C ASP A 132 1.67 -20.73 -13.15
N GLY A 133 0.89 -20.55 -14.21
CA GLY A 133 -0.17 -19.57 -14.25
C GLY A 133 -1.29 -19.82 -13.23
N GLY A 134 -1.45 -21.05 -12.76
CA GLY A 134 -2.41 -21.45 -11.73
C GLY A 134 -1.89 -21.33 -10.31
N GLY A 135 -0.56 -21.29 -10.12
CA GLY A 135 0.07 -21.34 -8.81
C GLY A 135 -0.28 -22.62 -8.03
N THR A 136 -0.35 -23.75 -8.73
CA THR A 136 -0.95 -25.01 -8.26
C THR A 136 -0.33 -25.50 -6.96
N GLU A 137 1.02 -25.54 -6.89
CA GLU A 137 1.72 -26.01 -5.70
C GLU A 137 1.44 -25.16 -4.46
N VAL A 138 1.48 -23.82 -4.60
CA VAL A 138 1.21 -22.89 -3.51
C VAL A 138 -0.25 -22.99 -3.07
N ARG A 139 -1.20 -23.08 -4.01
CA ARG A 139 -2.63 -23.23 -3.69
C ARG A 139 -2.92 -24.55 -2.95
N GLN A 140 -2.31 -25.64 -3.37
CA GLN A 140 -2.45 -26.94 -2.68
C GLN A 140 -1.87 -26.90 -1.27
N ALA A 141 -0.68 -26.29 -1.09
CA ALA A 141 -0.06 -26.12 0.23
C ALA A 141 -0.92 -25.25 1.16
N LEU A 142 -1.45 -24.13 0.64
CA LEU A 142 -2.39 -23.27 1.38
C LEU A 142 -3.68 -24.01 1.72
N ALA A 143 -4.28 -24.72 0.78
CA ALA A 143 -5.50 -25.51 0.98
C ALA A 143 -5.35 -26.50 2.14
N LYS A 144 -4.22 -27.24 2.16
CA LYS A 144 -3.88 -28.14 3.26
C LYS A 144 -3.73 -27.39 4.60
N ARG A 145 -3.04 -26.26 4.61
CA ARG A 145 -2.79 -25.46 5.85
C ARG A 145 -4.07 -24.85 6.40
N LEU A 146 -4.97 -24.37 5.53
CA LEU A 146 -6.16 -23.62 5.90
C LEU A 146 -7.42 -24.51 6.05
N GLY A 147 -7.35 -25.78 5.65
CA GLY A 147 -8.51 -26.66 5.61
C GLY A 147 -9.60 -26.18 4.65
N ALA A 148 -9.20 -25.58 3.53
CA ALA A 148 -10.06 -25.05 2.48
C ALA A 148 -9.73 -25.73 1.14
N PRO A 149 -10.68 -25.84 0.19
CA PRO A 149 -10.39 -26.43 -1.11
C PRO A 149 -9.51 -25.48 -1.96
N PRO A 150 -8.61 -26.02 -2.82
CA PRO A 150 -7.71 -25.20 -3.64
C PRO A 150 -8.45 -24.21 -4.56
N GLU A 151 -9.65 -24.52 -5.01
CA GLU A 151 -10.53 -23.69 -5.84
C GLU A 151 -11.10 -22.48 -5.09
N SER A 152 -11.00 -22.47 -3.78
CA SER A 152 -11.34 -21.33 -2.91
C SER A 152 -10.17 -20.34 -2.75
N ILE A 153 -9.04 -20.54 -3.45
CA ILE A 153 -7.82 -19.75 -3.28
C ILE A 153 -7.38 -19.19 -4.62
N VAL A 154 -7.08 -17.88 -4.67
CA VAL A 154 -6.39 -17.22 -5.78
C VAL A 154 -5.16 -16.50 -5.28
N LEU A 155 -4.07 -16.55 -6.07
CA LEU A 155 -2.83 -15.84 -5.78
C LEU A 155 -2.81 -14.47 -6.46
N GLY A 156 -2.22 -13.49 -5.78
CA GLY A 156 -1.97 -12.16 -6.29
C GLY A 156 -0.51 -11.74 -6.14
N ASN A 157 -0.07 -10.77 -6.94
CA ASN A 157 1.23 -10.12 -6.82
C ASN A 157 1.25 -9.17 -5.59
N GLY A 158 1.22 -9.75 -4.39
CA GLY A 158 0.90 -9.13 -3.12
C GLY A 158 -0.61 -9.04 -2.90
N ALA A 159 -1.01 -8.60 -1.70
CA ALA A 159 -2.41 -8.30 -1.41
C ALA A 159 -2.93 -7.09 -2.21
N ASP A 160 -2.05 -6.20 -2.63
CA ASP A 160 -2.40 -5.00 -3.40
C ASP A 160 -3.03 -5.37 -4.76
N GLU A 161 -2.46 -6.35 -5.48
CA GLU A 161 -3.08 -6.81 -6.73
C GLU A 161 -4.45 -7.45 -6.50
N LEU A 162 -4.65 -8.12 -5.37
CA LEU A 162 -5.95 -8.70 -5.04
C LEU A 162 -7.02 -7.62 -4.82
N LEU A 163 -6.64 -6.48 -4.21
CA LEU A 163 -7.52 -5.31 -4.11
C LEU A 163 -7.87 -4.75 -5.49
N SER A 164 -6.87 -4.59 -6.37
CA SER A 164 -7.11 -4.18 -7.77
C SER A 164 -8.00 -5.15 -8.53
N MET A 165 -7.80 -6.47 -8.34
CA MET A 165 -8.64 -7.51 -8.96
C MET A 165 -10.09 -7.43 -8.44
N LEU A 166 -10.27 -7.25 -7.13
CA LEU A 166 -11.59 -7.10 -6.51
C LEU A 166 -12.30 -5.86 -7.06
N ALA A 167 -11.63 -4.71 -7.07
CA ALA A 167 -12.20 -3.48 -7.61
C ALA A 167 -12.59 -3.62 -9.09
N ARG A 168 -11.73 -4.21 -9.91
CA ARG A 168 -12.00 -4.46 -11.36
C ARG A 168 -13.11 -5.48 -11.61
N ALA A 169 -13.33 -6.42 -10.68
CA ALA A 169 -14.34 -7.47 -10.84
C ALA A 169 -15.71 -7.06 -10.31
N SER A 170 -15.79 -6.09 -9.39
CA SER A 170 -17.03 -5.80 -8.67
C SER A 170 -17.52 -4.35 -8.76
N LEU A 171 -16.67 -3.38 -9.13
CA LEU A 171 -17.02 -1.97 -9.07
C LEU A 171 -17.27 -1.37 -10.45
N ASP A 172 -18.40 -0.69 -10.57
CA ASP A 172 -18.75 0.17 -11.68
C ASP A 172 -18.78 1.66 -11.23
N PRO A 173 -18.68 2.62 -12.17
CA PRO A 173 -18.86 4.03 -11.85
C PRO A 173 -20.22 4.30 -11.19
N GLY A 174 -20.21 4.95 -10.02
CA GLY A 174 -21.41 5.26 -9.23
C GLY A 174 -21.68 4.30 -8.08
N ASP A 175 -21.01 3.16 -8.04
CA ASP A 175 -21.03 2.27 -6.86
C ASP A 175 -20.38 2.94 -5.65
N GLU A 176 -20.63 2.38 -4.46
CA GLU A 176 -20.07 2.83 -3.19
C GLU A 176 -19.21 1.74 -2.56
N VAL A 177 -18.10 2.17 -1.93
CA VAL A 177 -17.24 1.32 -1.12
C VAL A 177 -17.12 1.92 0.27
N VAL A 178 -17.56 1.19 1.31
CA VAL A 178 -17.44 1.61 2.71
C VAL A 178 -16.11 1.12 3.26
N ILE A 179 -15.30 2.04 3.77
CA ILE A 179 -13.98 1.75 4.37
C ILE A 179 -13.82 2.43 5.73
N PRO A 180 -13.07 1.85 6.67
CA PRO A 180 -12.67 2.58 7.87
C PRO A 180 -11.72 3.73 7.50
N HIS A 181 -11.66 4.77 8.32
CA HIS A 181 -10.77 5.91 8.08
C HIS A 181 -10.24 6.49 9.39
N PRO A 182 -8.90 6.65 9.53
CA PRO A 182 -7.85 6.27 8.58
C PRO A 182 -7.72 4.76 8.36
N ALA A 183 -7.22 4.34 7.20
CA ALA A 183 -6.99 2.95 6.84
C ALA A 183 -5.82 2.80 5.86
N PHE A 184 -5.59 1.59 5.38
CA PHE A 184 -4.64 1.33 4.31
C PHE A 184 -5.12 1.98 3.02
N GLU A 185 -4.31 2.90 2.50
CA GLU A 185 -4.66 3.80 1.39
C GLU A 185 -5.18 3.09 0.11
N PRO A 186 -4.64 1.94 -0.31
CA PRO A 186 -5.10 1.24 -1.50
C PRO A 186 -6.58 0.90 -1.55
N TYR A 187 -7.28 0.75 -0.42
CA TYR A 187 -8.73 0.51 -0.44
C TYR A 187 -9.47 1.66 -1.13
N GLY A 188 -9.15 2.91 -0.74
CA GLY A 188 -9.75 4.10 -1.34
C GLY A 188 -9.24 4.38 -2.74
N THR A 189 -7.96 4.12 -3.00
CA THR A 189 -7.32 4.32 -4.31
C THR A 189 -7.96 3.44 -5.37
N GLU A 190 -8.09 2.13 -5.14
CA GLU A 190 -8.67 1.19 -6.10
C GLU A 190 -10.16 1.47 -6.36
N ALA A 191 -10.92 1.82 -5.32
CA ALA A 191 -12.31 2.25 -5.46
C ALA A 191 -12.42 3.52 -6.33
N THR A 192 -11.58 4.53 -6.06
CA THR A 192 -11.53 5.78 -6.82
C THR A 192 -11.16 5.52 -8.28
N LEU A 193 -10.13 4.71 -8.54
CA LEU A 193 -9.70 4.35 -9.90
C LEU A 193 -10.79 3.60 -10.68
N SER A 194 -11.67 2.86 -10.03
CA SER A 194 -12.83 2.19 -10.64
C SER A 194 -13.99 3.15 -10.90
N GLY A 195 -13.94 4.39 -10.41
CA GLY A 195 -15.01 5.38 -10.52
C GLY A 195 -16.07 5.27 -9.42
N ALA A 196 -15.84 4.43 -8.43
CA ALA A 196 -16.72 4.30 -7.27
C ALA A 196 -16.53 5.44 -6.27
N THR A 197 -17.52 5.63 -5.43
CA THR A 197 -17.51 6.59 -4.33
C THR A 197 -16.96 5.94 -3.07
N VAL A 198 -15.92 6.54 -2.48
CA VAL A 198 -15.37 6.08 -1.21
C VAL A 198 -16.15 6.69 -0.04
N VAL A 199 -16.85 5.85 0.70
CA VAL A 199 -17.61 6.21 1.91
C VAL A 199 -16.76 5.88 3.12
N ARG A 200 -16.26 6.92 3.79
CA ARG A 200 -15.33 6.78 4.92
C ARG A 200 -16.10 6.73 6.24
N SER A 201 -15.87 5.68 7.04
CA SER A 201 -16.34 5.53 8.41
C SER A 201 -15.21 5.88 9.37
N PRO A 202 -15.33 6.95 10.19
CA PRO A 202 -14.26 7.32 11.11
C PRO A 202 -14.05 6.25 12.17
N LEU A 203 -12.80 6.06 12.58
CA LEU A 203 -12.48 5.17 13.69
C LEU A 203 -13.03 5.77 15.01
N ARG A 204 -13.46 4.92 15.91
CA ARG A 204 -13.74 5.28 17.31
C ARG A 204 -12.46 5.13 18.12
N GLY A 205 -11.70 6.22 18.27
CA GLY A 205 -10.35 6.19 18.80
C GLY A 205 -9.39 5.48 17.83
N TYR A 206 -9.03 4.23 18.12
CA TYR A 206 -8.17 3.42 17.26
C TYR A 206 -8.90 2.20 16.67
N GLU A 207 -10.18 2.03 16.97
CA GLU A 207 -10.98 0.87 16.56
C GLU A 207 -11.92 1.20 15.41
N GLN A 208 -12.16 0.24 14.54
CA GLN A 208 -13.15 0.36 13.48
C GLN A 208 -14.54 0.33 14.07
N ASP A 209 -15.37 1.31 13.73
CA ASP A 209 -16.74 1.43 14.20
C ASP A 209 -17.69 0.68 13.26
N LEU A 210 -17.95 -0.59 13.56
CA LEU A 210 -18.79 -1.45 12.73
C LEU A 210 -20.24 -0.97 12.67
N ASP A 211 -20.74 -0.30 13.73
CA ASP A 211 -22.10 0.24 13.75
C ASP A 211 -22.21 1.45 12.81
N ASP A 212 -21.22 2.36 12.83
CA ASP A 212 -21.15 3.48 11.89
C ASP A 212 -20.95 2.96 10.45
N MET A 213 -20.09 1.96 10.25
CA MET A 213 -19.91 1.34 8.92
C MET A 213 -21.22 0.74 8.40
N LEU A 214 -21.98 0.03 9.23
CA LEU A 214 -23.28 -0.53 8.87
C LEU A 214 -24.28 0.56 8.50
N GLY A 215 -24.34 1.64 9.27
CA GLY A 215 -25.22 2.79 9.02
C GLY A 215 -24.92 3.52 7.71
N ARG A 216 -23.72 3.30 7.12
CA ARG A 216 -23.32 3.90 5.85
C ARG A 216 -23.57 2.99 4.64
N VAL A 217 -23.99 1.76 4.85
CA VAL A 217 -24.35 0.84 3.76
C VAL A 217 -25.64 1.29 3.10
N THR A 218 -25.61 1.44 1.80
CA THR A 218 -26.76 1.82 0.95
C THR A 218 -26.99 0.79 -0.15
N PRO A 219 -28.08 0.84 -0.92
CA PRO A 219 -28.28 -0.03 -2.09
C PRO A 219 -27.19 0.11 -3.17
N ARG A 220 -26.37 1.18 -3.15
CA ARG A 220 -25.23 1.35 -4.04
C ARG A 220 -23.92 0.77 -3.49
N THR A 221 -23.90 0.36 -2.24
CA THR A 221 -22.70 -0.21 -1.64
C THR A 221 -22.41 -1.57 -2.24
N LYS A 222 -21.30 -1.68 -2.96
CA LYS A 222 -20.83 -2.94 -3.56
C LYS A 222 -19.82 -3.67 -2.69
N CYS A 223 -19.01 -2.91 -1.94
CA CYS A 223 -17.99 -3.47 -1.08
C CYS A 223 -17.94 -2.76 0.27
N VAL A 224 -17.69 -3.54 1.32
CA VAL A 224 -17.27 -3.05 2.63
C VAL A 224 -15.90 -3.64 2.94
N THR A 225 -14.92 -2.82 3.30
CA THR A 225 -13.57 -3.31 3.66
C THR A 225 -13.37 -3.20 5.16
N ILE A 226 -12.96 -4.30 5.78
CA ILE A 226 -12.61 -4.40 7.20
C ILE A 226 -11.18 -4.92 7.27
N CYS A 227 -10.32 -4.30 8.09
CA CYS A 227 -8.93 -4.69 8.26
C CYS A 227 -8.67 -5.19 9.67
N THR A 228 -8.29 -6.44 9.85
CA THR A 228 -8.04 -7.01 11.17
C THR A 228 -6.85 -8.00 11.16
N PRO A 229 -5.76 -7.65 11.85
CA PRO A 229 -5.41 -6.41 12.56
C PRO A 229 -5.36 -5.19 11.64
N HIS A 230 -5.84 -4.07 12.16
CA HIS A 230 -5.98 -2.84 11.41
C HIS A 230 -4.64 -2.17 11.12
N ASN A 231 -4.43 -1.75 9.87
CA ASN A 231 -3.31 -0.88 9.51
C ASN A 231 -3.87 0.52 9.22
N PRO A 232 -3.48 1.57 10.00
CA PRO A 232 -2.25 1.65 10.80
C PRO A 232 -2.40 1.51 12.33
N ALA A 233 -3.59 1.27 12.89
CA ALA A 233 -3.81 1.31 14.34
C ALA A 233 -3.38 0.02 15.09
N ALA A 234 -3.18 -1.10 14.40
CA ALA A 234 -2.84 -2.43 14.95
C ALA A 234 -3.91 -3.10 15.83
N THR A 235 -5.10 -2.50 15.97
CA THR A 235 -6.24 -3.04 16.70
C THR A 235 -6.96 -4.14 15.90
N ILE A 236 -7.77 -4.97 16.56
CA ILE A 236 -8.53 -6.03 15.90
C ILE A 236 -10.02 -5.75 15.88
N VAL A 237 -10.69 -6.39 14.93
CA VAL A 237 -12.13 -6.62 14.99
C VAL A 237 -12.35 -8.00 15.58
N ARG A 238 -13.16 -8.06 16.66
CA ARG A 238 -13.50 -9.30 17.34
C ARG A 238 -14.54 -10.09 16.57
N ARG A 239 -14.51 -11.40 16.70
CA ARG A 239 -15.38 -12.32 15.95
C ARG A 239 -16.86 -12.00 16.17
N ARG A 240 -17.34 -11.92 17.41
CA ARG A 240 -18.77 -11.67 17.69
C ARG A 240 -19.27 -10.32 17.17
N PRO A 241 -18.57 -9.18 17.35
CA PRO A 241 -18.94 -7.93 16.69
C PRO A 241 -19.01 -8.04 15.18
N LEU A 242 -18.06 -8.74 14.55
CA LEU A 242 -18.07 -8.93 13.09
C LEU A 242 -19.25 -9.82 12.64
N GLU A 243 -19.54 -10.90 13.34
CA GLU A 243 -20.70 -11.75 13.03
C GLU A 243 -22.02 -10.97 13.10
N ARG A 244 -22.20 -10.13 14.14
CA ARG A 244 -23.39 -9.25 14.22
C ARG A 244 -23.47 -8.27 13.05
N PHE A 245 -22.35 -7.68 12.68
CA PHE A 245 -22.27 -6.79 11.51
C PHE A 245 -22.68 -7.54 10.23
N LEU A 246 -22.11 -8.72 10.00
CA LEU A 246 -22.40 -9.56 8.82
C LEU A 246 -23.87 -10.02 8.78
N ASP A 247 -24.43 -10.41 9.92
CA ASP A 247 -25.84 -10.78 10.03
C ASP A 247 -26.77 -9.58 9.75
N ALA A 248 -26.38 -8.37 10.16
CA ALA A 248 -27.16 -7.14 9.95
C ALA A 248 -27.13 -6.60 8.51
N LEU A 249 -26.20 -7.05 7.67
CA LEU A 249 -26.17 -6.69 6.23
C LEU A 249 -27.39 -7.27 5.45
N GLY A 250 -28.13 -8.21 6.02
CA GLY A 250 -29.39 -8.70 5.48
C GLY A 250 -29.25 -9.78 4.41
N ALA A 251 -30.29 -9.91 3.56
CA ALA A 251 -30.42 -11.00 2.60
C ALA A 251 -29.63 -10.79 1.29
N ASP A 252 -29.34 -9.54 0.93
CA ASP A 252 -28.58 -9.18 -0.28
C ASP A 252 -27.35 -8.33 0.13
N PRO A 253 -26.38 -8.94 0.84
CA PRO A 253 -25.24 -8.23 1.39
C PRO A 253 -24.23 -7.85 0.29
N PRO A 254 -23.54 -6.69 0.43
CA PRO A 254 -22.39 -6.37 -0.41
C PRO A 254 -21.25 -7.37 -0.20
N LEU A 255 -20.23 -7.33 -1.06
CA LEU A 255 -18.97 -8.02 -0.80
C LEU A 255 -18.33 -7.45 0.48
N VAL A 256 -17.88 -8.34 1.37
CA VAL A 256 -17.10 -7.93 2.55
C VAL A 256 -15.67 -8.40 2.37
N ILE A 257 -14.76 -7.44 2.22
CA ILE A 257 -13.33 -7.69 2.11
C ILE A 257 -12.75 -7.65 3.53
N LEU A 258 -12.25 -8.78 4.00
CA LEU A 258 -11.56 -8.88 5.29
C LEU A 258 -10.06 -8.95 5.03
N ASP A 259 -9.37 -7.82 5.22
CA ASP A 259 -7.91 -7.77 5.09
C ASP A 259 -7.27 -8.28 6.38
N GLU A 260 -6.64 -9.43 6.27
CA GLU A 260 -6.00 -10.18 7.34
C GLU A 260 -4.46 -10.23 7.15
N ALA A 261 -3.86 -9.21 6.56
CA ALA A 261 -2.42 -9.18 6.28
C ALA A 261 -1.52 -9.42 7.51
N TYR A 262 -2.06 -9.22 8.72
CA TYR A 262 -1.33 -9.36 9.99
C TYR A 262 -1.90 -10.45 10.91
N ILE A 263 -2.85 -11.25 10.46
CA ILE A 263 -3.57 -12.24 11.28
C ILE A 263 -2.65 -13.24 11.97
N ASP A 264 -1.54 -13.62 11.34
CA ASP A 264 -0.56 -14.56 11.90
C ASP A 264 0.08 -14.08 13.22
N PHE A 265 -0.01 -12.78 13.53
CA PHE A 265 0.55 -12.19 14.76
C PHE A 265 -0.48 -11.97 15.87
N CYS A 266 -1.73 -12.35 15.64
CA CYS A 266 -2.77 -12.26 16.67
C CYS A 266 -2.56 -13.33 17.77
N ASP A 267 -2.74 -12.91 19.02
CA ASP A 267 -2.77 -13.76 20.21
C ASP A 267 -4.05 -13.59 21.03
N ASP A 268 -5.05 -12.89 20.47
CA ASP A 268 -6.39 -12.77 21.05
C ASP A 268 -7.30 -13.83 20.42
N ASP A 269 -7.81 -14.75 21.25
CA ASP A 269 -8.63 -15.90 20.83
C ASP A 269 -9.99 -15.50 20.22
N ASP A 270 -10.46 -14.26 20.48
CA ASP A 270 -11.70 -13.72 19.89
C ASP A 270 -11.45 -12.94 18.59
N THR A 271 -10.24 -13.01 18.02
CA THR A 271 -9.95 -12.41 16.71
C THR A 271 -10.82 -13.06 15.62
N ALA A 272 -11.42 -12.23 14.77
CA ALA A 272 -12.15 -12.72 13.61
C ALA A 272 -11.20 -13.42 12.62
N ASP A 273 -11.59 -14.58 12.10
CA ASP A 273 -10.87 -15.36 11.08
C ASP A 273 -11.77 -15.55 9.87
N GLY A 274 -11.41 -14.93 8.75
CA GLY A 274 -12.19 -14.95 7.52
C GLY A 274 -12.26 -16.35 6.88
N VAL A 275 -11.26 -17.21 7.07
CA VAL A 275 -11.28 -18.61 6.59
C VAL A 275 -12.40 -19.41 7.26
N VAL A 276 -12.67 -19.14 8.52
CA VAL A 276 -13.77 -19.76 9.26
C VAL A 276 -15.10 -19.12 8.89
N LEU A 277 -15.16 -17.79 8.86
CA LEU A 277 -16.39 -17.03 8.68
C LEU A 277 -17.00 -17.17 7.27
N GLN A 278 -16.19 -17.29 6.22
CA GLN A 278 -16.69 -17.47 4.83
C GLN A 278 -17.58 -18.69 4.64
N ARG A 279 -17.50 -19.70 5.54
CA ARG A 279 -18.37 -20.87 5.49
C ARG A 279 -19.85 -20.49 5.71
N ARG A 280 -20.08 -19.49 6.59
CA ARG A 280 -21.42 -18.97 6.93
C ARG A 280 -21.78 -17.76 6.08
N TYR A 281 -20.81 -16.90 5.76
CA TYR A 281 -21.02 -15.61 5.08
C TYR A 281 -20.49 -15.68 3.64
N PRO A 282 -21.38 -15.93 2.64
CA PRO A 282 -20.95 -16.23 1.27
C PRO A 282 -20.24 -15.07 0.58
N THR A 283 -20.55 -13.82 0.94
CA THR A 283 -19.94 -12.63 0.31
C THR A 283 -18.64 -12.19 0.98
N LEU A 284 -18.15 -12.93 1.99
CA LEU A 284 -16.90 -12.64 2.65
C LEU A 284 -15.71 -13.14 1.82
N ILE A 285 -14.75 -12.25 1.58
CA ILE A 285 -13.46 -12.52 0.93
C ILE A 285 -12.35 -12.13 1.86
N SER A 286 -11.52 -13.09 2.26
CA SER A 286 -10.38 -12.87 3.13
C SER A 286 -9.13 -12.65 2.30
N LEU A 287 -8.32 -11.61 2.63
CA LEU A 287 -7.03 -11.32 2.01
C LEU A 287 -5.89 -11.59 2.98
N ARG A 288 -4.87 -12.33 2.56
CA ARG A 288 -3.67 -12.63 3.33
C ARG A 288 -2.41 -12.44 2.49
N THR A 289 -1.25 -12.35 3.13
CA THR A 289 0.01 -12.08 2.46
C THR A 289 1.17 -12.89 3.02
N PHE A 290 2.12 -13.24 2.16
CA PHE A 290 3.43 -13.77 2.57
C PHE A 290 4.44 -12.67 2.93
N SER A 291 4.09 -11.41 2.72
CA SER A 291 5.00 -10.27 2.97
C SER A 291 5.41 -10.14 4.42
N LYS A 292 4.56 -10.58 5.38
CA LYS A 292 4.75 -10.35 6.80
C LYS A 292 5.34 -11.56 7.49
N ILE A 293 4.54 -12.56 7.82
CA ILE A 293 4.99 -13.73 8.59
C ILE A 293 6.08 -14.54 7.88
N ALA A 294 6.02 -14.67 6.55
CA ALA A 294 6.99 -15.44 5.78
C ALA A 294 8.24 -14.66 5.33
N GLY A 295 8.26 -13.33 5.54
CA GLY A 295 9.41 -12.49 5.16
C GLY A 295 9.60 -12.32 3.66
N LEU A 296 8.53 -12.43 2.86
CA LEU A 296 8.59 -12.39 1.39
C LEU A 296 8.15 -11.05 0.78
N ALA A 297 8.26 -9.95 1.52
CA ALA A 297 7.76 -8.64 1.09
C ALA A 297 8.30 -8.21 -0.29
N GLY A 298 9.59 -8.47 -0.57
CA GLY A 298 10.23 -8.14 -1.85
C GLY A 298 9.82 -9.02 -3.02
N LEU A 299 9.24 -10.20 -2.78
CA LEU A 299 8.83 -11.14 -3.83
C LEU A 299 7.41 -10.89 -4.33
N ARG A 300 6.62 -10.08 -3.62
CA ARG A 300 5.28 -9.71 -3.99
C ARG A 300 4.36 -10.92 -4.19
N ILE A 301 3.95 -11.59 -3.11
CA ILE A 301 2.96 -12.67 -3.15
C ILE A 301 1.98 -12.58 -1.98
N GLY A 302 0.70 -12.71 -2.31
CA GLY A 302 -0.43 -12.77 -1.40
C GLY A 302 -1.50 -13.70 -1.96
N TYR A 303 -2.57 -13.89 -1.22
CA TYR A 303 -3.67 -14.73 -1.64
C TYR A 303 -5.01 -14.26 -1.07
N ALA A 304 -6.07 -14.51 -1.84
CA ALA A 304 -7.45 -14.37 -1.38
C ALA A 304 -8.07 -15.75 -1.16
N ILE A 305 -8.94 -15.81 -0.16
CA ILE A 305 -9.74 -17.00 0.14
C ILE A 305 -11.21 -16.58 0.12
N ALA A 306 -12.02 -17.27 -0.66
CA ALA A 306 -13.43 -17.01 -0.79
C ALA A 306 -14.15 -18.28 -1.30
N ARG A 307 -15.46 -18.24 -1.44
CA ARG A 307 -16.18 -19.29 -2.15
C ARG A 307 -15.69 -19.41 -3.59
N PRO A 308 -15.70 -20.62 -4.19
CA PRO A 308 -15.17 -20.86 -5.53
C PRO A 308 -15.76 -19.95 -6.62
N GLU A 309 -17.04 -19.58 -6.52
CA GLU A 309 -17.70 -18.67 -7.46
C GLU A 309 -17.05 -17.26 -7.49
N HIS A 310 -16.59 -16.73 -6.35
CA HIS A 310 -15.87 -15.47 -6.30
C HIS A 310 -14.44 -15.62 -6.86
N ILE A 311 -13.77 -16.73 -6.55
CA ILE A 311 -12.43 -17.00 -7.10
C ILE A 311 -12.47 -17.12 -8.62
N GLU A 312 -13.53 -17.72 -9.18
CA GLU A 312 -13.73 -17.76 -10.64
C GLU A 312 -13.84 -16.35 -11.23
N ARG A 313 -14.60 -15.43 -10.59
CA ARG A 313 -14.72 -14.03 -11.04
C ARG A 313 -13.38 -13.31 -10.99
N LEU A 314 -12.61 -13.48 -9.90
CA LEU A 314 -11.29 -12.90 -9.77
C LEU A 314 -10.32 -13.43 -10.84
N ASN A 315 -10.38 -14.70 -11.18
CA ASN A 315 -9.55 -15.28 -12.25
C ASN A 315 -9.83 -14.68 -13.64
N ARG A 316 -11.04 -14.10 -13.89
CA ARG A 316 -11.36 -13.45 -15.17
C ARG A 316 -10.66 -12.09 -15.36
N VAL A 317 -10.30 -11.41 -14.27
CA VAL A 317 -9.63 -10.11 -14.30
C VAL A 317 -8.15 -10.20 -13.97
N ARG A 318 -7.67 -11.37 -13.55
CA ARG A 318 -6.29 -11.64 -13.19
C ARG A 318 -5.39 -11.54 -14.43
N ALA A 319 -4.25 -10.84 -14.29
CA ALA A 319 -3.25 -10.79 -15.35
C ALA A 319 -2.64 -12.19 -15.60
N PRO A 320 -2.31 -12.54 -16.86
CA PRO A 320 -1.57 -13.77 -17.13
C PRO A 320 -0.25 -13.80 -16.36
N TYR A 321 0.04 -14.94 -15.71
CA TYR A 321 1.31 -15.16 -14.97
C TYR A 321 1.61 -14.08 -13.91
N ASN A 322 0.58 -13.54 -13.26
CA ASN A 322 0.65 -12.39 -12.35
C ASN A 322 1.60 -12.58 -11.17
N VAL A 323 1.78 -13.80 -10.67
CA VAL A 323 2.73 -14.11 -9.58
C VAL A 323 4.00 -14.72 -10.17
N ASN A 324 5.13 -14.07 -9.97
CA ASN A 324 6.40 -14.47 -10.52
C ASN A 324 6.88 -15.83 -9.97
N ARG A 325 7.75 -16.50 -10.75
CA ARG A 325 8.25 -17.83 -10.49
C ARG A 325 8.93 -17.97 -9.13
N LEU A 326 9.82 -17.03 -8.80
CA LEU A 326 10.58 -17.07 -7.56
C LEU A 326 9.67 -16.87 -6.34
N ALA A 327 8.63 -16.04 -6.46
CA ALA A 327 7.65 -15.85 -5.42
C ALA A 327 6.85 -17.13 -5.13
N GLN A 328 6.44 -17.87 -6.16
CA GLN A 328 5.71 -19.12 -5.99
C GLN A 328 6.59 -20.20 -5.29
N ILE A 329 7.81 -20.38 -5.74
CA ILE A 329 8.78 -21.31 -5.13
C ILE A 329 9.08 -20.93 -3.69
N ALA A 330 9.29 -19.63 -3.42
CA ALA A 330 9.54 -19.14 -2.08
C ALA A 330 8.34 -19.34 -1.13
N ALA A 331 7.13 -19.11 -1.63
CA ALA A 331 5.91 -19.32 -0.85
C ALA A 331 5.70 -20.80 -0.52
N ALA A 332 5.90 -21.70 -1.48
CA ALA A 332 5.82 -23.14 -1.24
C ALA A 332 6.87 -23.59 -0.20
N ALA A 333 8.12 -23.10 -0.31
CA ALA A 333 9.18 -23.39 0.64
C ALA A 333 8.88 -22.83 2.04
N ALA A 334 8.27 -21.62 2.14
CA ALA A 334 7.87 -21.03 3.42
C ALA A 334 6.75 -21.83 4.09
N LEU A 335 5.75 -22.29 3.33
CA LEU A 335 4.69 -23.15 3.86
C LEU A 335 5.20 -24.52 4.33
N ALA A 336 6.29 -25.01 3.74
CA ALA A 336 6.97 -26.24 4.15
C ALA A 336 7.93 -26.07 5.34
N ASP A 337 8.04 -24.85 5.89
CA ASP A 337 8.88 -24.51 7.05
C ASP A 337 8.07 -23.85 8.18
N PRO A 338 7.12 -24.58 8.79
CA PRO A 338 6.29 -24.05 9.85
C PRO A 338 7.08 -23.61 11.09
N GLU A 339 8.25 -24.19 11.32
CA GLU A 339 9.13 -23.84 12.46
C GLU A 339 9.66 -22.40 12.34
N HIS A 340 10.02 -21.96 11.14
CA HIS A 340 10.45 -20.57 10.93
C HIS A 340 9.29 -19.59 11.09
N LEU A 341 8.10 -19.92 10.58
CA LEU A 341 6.91 -19.08 10.74
C LEU A 341 6.57 -18.92 12.23
N GLU A 342 6.59 -20.02 13.00
CA GLU A 342 6.32 -19.99 14.43
C GLU A 342 7.42 -19.25 15.21
N ARG A 343 8.69 -19.39 14.82
CA ARG A 343 9.80 -18.61 15.41
C ARG A 343 9.60 -17.12 15.18
N THR A 344 9.21 -16.73 13.96
CA THR A 344 8.91 -15.31 13.64
C THR A 344 7.75 -14.80 14.49
N ARG A 345 6.66 -15.57 14.57
CA ARG A 345 5.49 -15.23 15.38
C ARG A 345 5.90 -15.04 16.85
N ARG A 346 6.62 -15.98 17.43
CA ARG A 346 7.09 -15.92 18.81
C ARG A 346 7.92 -14.68 19.10
N VAL A 347 8.90 -14.34 18.23
CA VAL A 347 9.70 -13.11 18.39
C VAL A 347 8.80 -11.88 18.45
N VAL A 348 7.82 -11.77 17.56
CA VAL A 348 6.90 -10.62 17.55
C VAL A 348 6.03 -10.61 18.82
N LEU A 349 5.50 -11.74 19.25
CA LEU A 349 4.65 -11.84 20.44
C LEU A 349 5.41 -11.52 21.74
N GLU A 350 6.70 -11.84 21.81
CA GLU A 350 7.55 -11.51 22.95
C GLU A 350 7.98 -10.04 22.94
N GLU A 351 8.37 -9.51 21.77
CA GLU A 351 8.95 -8.19 21.68
C GLU A 351 7.90 -7.06 21.58
N ARG A 352 6.71 -7.35 21.04
CA ARG A 352 5.62 -6.37 20.93
C ARG A 352 5.21 -5.75 22.27
N PRO A 353 4.86 -6.53 23.32
CA PRO A 353 4.50 -5.95 24.61
C PRO A 353 5.68 -5.25 25.29
N ARG A 354 6.92 -5.74 25.12
CA ARG A 354 8.13 -5.09 25.65
C ARG A 354 8.33 -3.71 25.00
N LEU A 355 8.20 -3.64 23.67
CA LEU A 355 8.31 -2.36 22.94
C LEU A 355 7.19 -1.41 23.36
N GLN A 356 5.93 -1.87 23.47
CA GLN A 356 4.82 -1.03 23.91
C GLN A 356 5.04 -0.46 25.32
N ALA A 357 5.46 -1.28 26.28
CA ALA A 357 5.78 -0.84 27.63
C ALA A 357 6.93 0.18 27.65
N ALA A 358 8.02 -0.09 26.94
CA ALA A 358 9.16 0.81 26.85
C ALA A 358 8.80 2.17 26.20
N LEU A 359 7.92 2.18 25.22
CA LEU A 359 7.43 3.42 24.60
C LEU A 359 6.51 4.19 25.55
N ALA A 360 5.63 3.49 26.29
CA ALA A 360 4.76 4.11 27.30
C ALA A 360 5.56 4.80 28.41
N GLU A 361 6.61 4.15 28.93
CA GLU A 361 7.55 4.72 29.90
C GLU A 361 8.25 6.00 29.38
N ARG A 362 8.38 6.13 28.06
CA ARG A 362 8.94 7.31 27.38
C ARG A 362 7.88 8.37 27.03
N GLY A 363 6.65 8.18 27.51
CA GLY A 363 5.54 9.11 27.27
C GLY A 363 4.95 9.00 25.86
N ALA A 364 5.13 7.86 25.21
CA ALA A 364 4.59 7.57 23.87
C ALA A 364 3.75 6.28 23.88
N PRO A 365 2.59 6.28 24.59
CA PRO A 365 1.74 5.10 24.66
C PRO A 365 1.19 4.72 23.27
N ALA A 366 0.92 3.44 23.09
CA ALA A 366 0.29 2.89 21.89
C ALA A 366 -1.00 2.14 22.28
N PRO A 367 -2.01 2.07 21.39
CA PRO A 367 -3.13 1.15 21.59
C PRO A 367 -2.65 -0.30 21.64
N PRO A 368 -3.44 -1.22 22.24
CA PRO A 368 -3.12 -2.64 22.21
C PRO A 368 -2.92 -3.12 20.76
N SER A 369 -1.73 -3.62 20.46
CA SER A 369 -1.41 -4.10 19.11
C SER A 369 -1.58 -5.59 19.01
N GLN A 370 -2.17 -6.05 17.90
CA GLN A 370 -2.27 -7.45 17.47
C GLN A 370 -1.55 -7.70 16.13
N ALA A 371 -0.71 -6.74 15.70
CA ALA A 371 0.11 -6.80 14.50
C ALA A 371 1.60 -6.92 14.82
N ASN A 372 2.45 -6.97 13.79
CA ASN A 372 3.90 -6.88 13.94
C ASN A 372 4.42 -5.43 13.95
N PHE A 373 3.61 -4.50 14.40
CA PHE A 373 3.97 -3.08 14.57
C PHE A 373 3.15 -2.45 15.68
N VAL A 374 3.57 -1.30 16.14
CA VAL A 374 2.87 -0.47 17.12
C VAL A 374 2.65 0.94 16.56
N LEU A 375 1.59 1.62 16.99
CA LEU A 375 1.30 3.02 16.65
C LEU A 375 1.49 3.88 17.90
N ALA A 376 2.69 4.42 18.09
CA ALA A 376 3.07 5.17 19.29
C ALA A 376 2.62 6.63 19.20
N LYS A 377 1.90 7.14 20.21
CA LYS A 377 1.50 8.55 20.33
C LYS A 377 2.63 9.37 20.91
N VAL A 378 3.38 10.08 20.08
CA VAL A 378 4.56 10.89 20.45
C VAL A 378 4.20 12.36 20.73
N GLY A 379 3.16 12.87 20.08
CA GLY A 379 2.74 14.27 20.20
C GLY A 379 3.62 15.23 19.40
N GLU A 380 3.85 16.41 19.95
CA GLU A 380 4.58 17.52 19.28
C GLU A 380 6.03 17.17 18.92
N ARG A 381 6.62 16.19 19.57
CA ARG A 381 8.01 15.77 19.34
C ARG A 381 8.19 14.80 18.18
N THR A 382 7.12 14.45 17.48
CA THR A 382 7.12 13.41 16.41
C THR A 382 8.17 13.72 15.34
N ASP A 383 8.21 14.94 14.81
CA ASP A 383 9.14 15.31 13.74
C ASP A 383 10.60 15.32 14.21
N ALA A 384 10.86 15.88 15.38
CA ALA A 384 12.20 15.89 15.94
C ALA A 384 12.74 14.47 16.21
N LEU A 385 11.90 13.60 16.77
CA LEU A 385 12.26 12.22 17.03
C LEU A 385 12.47 11.43 15.72
N ARG A 386 11.58 11.59 14.76
CA ARG A 386 11.70 10.96 13.44
C ARG A 386 13.00 11.39 12.74
N ALA A 387 13.35 12.68 12.82
CA ALA A 387 14.60 13.19 12.26
C ALA A 387 15.83 12.59 12.98
N ALA A 388 15.82 12.50 14.31
CA ALA A 388 16.91 11.90 15.09
C ALA A 388 17.08 10.39 14.76
N LEU A 389 15.98 9.65 14.65
CA LEU A 389 16.00 8.25 14.24
C LEU A 389 16.56 8.11 12.82
N PHE A 390 16.12 8.95 11.88
CA PHE A 390 16.61 8.96 10.50
C PHE A 390 18.13 9.19 10.46
N GLN A 391 18.65 10.19 11.16
CA GLN A 391 20.10 10.45 11.24
C GLN A 391 20.90 9.29 11.84
N ALA A 392 20.28 8.49 12.71
CA ALA A 392 20.87 7.26 13.26
C ALA A 392 20.68 6.02 12.34
N GLY A 393 20.16 6.22 11.14
CA GLY A 393 19.89 5.14 10.18
C GLY A 393 18.73 4.23 10.61
N ILE A 394 17.71 4.77 11.31
CA ILE A 394 16.52 4.04 11.71
C ILE A 394 15.29 4.68 11.06
N LEU A 395 14.62 3.93 10.19
CA LEU A 395 13.43 4.40 9.49
C LEU A 395 12.16 3.94 10.22
N VAL A 396 11.30 4.90 10.58
CA VAL A 396 9.95 4.65 11.11
C VAL A 396 8.92 5.35 10.22
N ARG A 397 7.66 4.91 10.26
CA ARG A 397 6.59 5.53 9.46
C ARG A 397 6.00 6.71 10.21
N ASP A 398 5.93 7.86 9.52
CA ASP A 398 5.19 9.02 10.00
C ASP A 398 3.69 8.69 10.09
N GLY A 399 3.12 8.91 11.28
CA GLY A 399 1.70 8.72 11.52
C GLY A 399 0.83 9.70 10.75
N ALA A 400 1.29 10.94 10.55
CA ALA A 400 0.53 11.95 9.78
C ALA A 400 0.25 11.47 8.35
N GLY A 401 1.23 10.84 7.70
CA GLY A 401 1.07 10.27 6.36
C GLY A 401 0.15 9.06 6.28
N VAL A 402 -0.33 8.53 7.41
CA VAL A 402 -1.31 7.44 7.49
C VAL A 402 -2.53 7.81 8.33
N GLY A 403 -2.80 9.12 8.48
CA GLY A 403 -4.00 9.65 9.12
C GLY A 403 -3.97 9.76 10.66
N PHE A 404 -2.79 9.58 11.28
CA PHE A 404 -2.58 9.73 12.72
C PHE A 404 -1.48 10.77 13.02
N PRO A 405 -1.75 12.08 12.88
CA PRO A 405 -0.78 13.11 13.22
C PRO A 405 -0.32 12.97 14.68
N GLY A 406 0.94 13.28 14.95
CA GLY A 406 1.53 13.14 16.28
C GLY A 406 1.85 11.70 16.69
N HIS A 407 1.81 10.73 15.76
CA HIS A 407 2.15 9.34 16.00
C HIS A 407 3.30 8.88 15.12
N LEU A 408 3.97 7.81 15.56
CA LEU A 408 4.92 7.03 14.75
C LEU A 408 4.44 5.59 14.68
N ARG A 409 4.34 5.01 13.48
CA ARG A 409 4.12 3.58 13.32
C ARG A 409 5.48 2.90 13.20
N ILE A 410 5.73 1.96 14.10
CA ILE A 410 7.02 1.31 14.31
C ILE A 410 6.84 -0.21 14.21
N ALA A 411 7.52 -0.86 13.26
CA ALA A 411 7.53 -2.31 13.18
C ALA A 411 8.22 -2.91 14.42
N VAL A 412 7.72 -4.03 14.90
CA VAL A 412 8.35 -4.79 15.98
C VAL A 412 9.58 -5.48 15.42
N GLY A 413 10.75 -5.05 15.89
CA GLY A 413 12.04 -5.65 15.56
C GLY A 413 12.43 -6.81 16.47
N THR A 414 13.63 -7.36 16.30
CA THR A 414 14.27 -8.20 17.31
C THR A 414 14.60 -7.37 18.56
N ALA A 415 14.91 -8.03 19.68
CA ALA A 415 15.33 -7.36 20.92
C ALA A 415 16.47 -6.35 20.68
N GLU A 416 17.44 -6.71 19.82
CA GLU A 416 18.55 -5.83 19.45
C GLU A 416 18.09 -4.62 18.65
N GLN A 417 17.23 -4.83 17.64
CA GLN A 417 16.69 -3.77 16.80
C GLN A 417 15.83 -2.78 17.61
N ASN A 418 14.99 -3.31 18.49
CA ASN A 418 14.16 -2.50 19.38
C ASN A 418 15.03 -1.69 20.37
N ARG A 419 16.06 -2.32 20.97
CA ARG A 419 17.01 -1.61 21.84
C ARG A 419 17.70 -0.48 21.10
N ARG A 420 18.22 -0.71 19.88
CA ARG A 420 18.84 0.33 19.05
C ARG A 420 17.92 1.53 18.82
N LEU A 421 16.63 1.29 18.56
CA LEU A 421 15.62 2.35 18.44
C LEU A 421 15.45 3.12 19.75
N LEU A 422 15.31 2.41 20.88
CA LEU A 422 15.08 3.01 22.20
C LEU A 422 16.31 3.80 22.69
N ASP A 423 17.52 3.36 22.38
CA ASP A 423 18.76 4.09 22.73
C ASP A 423 18.85 5.46 22.03
N VAL A 424 18.43 5.54 20.75
CA VAL A 424 18.35 6.82 20.02
C VAL A 424 17.26 7.71 20.59
N TRP A 425 16.12 7.10 20.94
CA TRP A 425 15.00 7.79 21.58
C TRP A 425 15.44 8.44 22.91
N ASP A 426 16.11 7.67 23.79
CA ASP A 426 16.58 8.15 25.08
C ASP A 426 17.61 9.27 24.95
N LYS A 427 18.56 9.15 24.03
CA LYS A 427 19.55 10.21 23.74
C LYS A 427 18.87 11.53 23.33
N MET A 428 17.89 11.45 22.44
CA MET A 428 17.13 12.63 22.00
C MET A 428 16.34 13.26 23.15
N MET A 429 15.86 12.43 24.11
CA MET A 429 15.11 12.88 25.28
C MET A 429 15.99 13.34 26.45
N GLY A 430 17.32 13.33 26.31
CA GLY A 430 18.24 13.67 27.39
C GLY A 430 18.24 12.68 28.55
N ARG A 431 17.75 11.45 28.32
CA ARG A 431 17.76 10.38 29.32
C ARG A 431 19.12 9.68 29.29
N SER A 432 19.73 9.49 30.46
CA SER A 432 20.95 8.67 30.57
C SER A 432 20.65 7.24 30.14
N THR A 433 21.36 6.75 29.12
CA THR A 433 21.33 5.33 28.78
C THR A 433 22.10 4.60 29.88
N GLY A 434 21.40 4.21 30.96
CA GLY A 434 21.98 3.39 32.00
C GLY A 434 22.38 2.04 31.38
N ARG A 435 23.71 1.84 31.23
CA ARG A 435 24.26 0.50 31.05
C ARG A 435 24.02 -0.24 32.36
N ALA A 436 23.02 -1.14 32.39
CA ALA A 436 22.96 -2.23 33.35
C ALA A 436 23.54 -3.47 32.69
#